data_dd862df35c8460d4c88aad1c1f0fb2dd
#
_entry.id   dd862df35c8460d4c88aad1c1f0fb2dd
#
_cell.length_a   1.000
_cell.length_b   1.000
_cell.length_c   1.000
_cell.angle_alpha   90.00
_cell.angle_beta   90.00
_cell.angle_gamma   90.00
#
_symmetry.space_group_name_H-M   'P 1'
#
loop_
_entity.id
_entity.type
_entity.pdbx_description
1 polymer ?
#
loop_
_entity_poly.entity_id
_entity_poly.type
_entity_poly.pdbx_seq_one_letter_code
_entity_poly.pdbx_strand_id
1 'polypeptide(L)' 'MLQGLPPKVREAFVLAQFEELSYPEIAQRLGVSLRTVSNYLTRAMEHCCLVLA' A
#
# COMPACT_ATOMS: atom_id res chain seq x y z
N MET A 1 10.58 2.36 -7.59
CA MET A 1 9.52 2.88 -8.47
C MET A 1 8.26 2.05 -8.34
N LEU A 2 7.14 2.73 -8.30
CA LEU A 2 5.85 2.05 -8.10
C LEU A 2 5.12 1.78 -9.41
N GLN A 3 5.77 1.98 -10.53
CA GLN A 3 5.11 1.87 -11.83
C GLN A 3 4.61 0.47 -12.15
N GLY A 4 5.26 -0.54 -11.62
CA GLY A 4 4.85 -1.91 -11.88
C GLY A 4 3.71 -2.42 -11.00
N LEU A 5 3.22 -1.60 -10.08
CA LEU A 5 2.20 -2.01 -9.12
C LEU A 5 0.81 -1.57 -9.57
N PRO A 6 -0.23 -2.36 -9.22
CA PRO A 6 -1.59 -1.91 -9.48
C PRO A 6 -1.89 -0.58 -8.80
N PRO A 7 -2.82 0.21 -9.36
CA PRO A 7 -3.14 1.51 -8.78
C PRO A 7 -3.55 1.45 -7.31
N LYS A 8 -4.28 0.42 -6.92
CA LYS A 8 -4.74 0.31 -5.53
C LYS A 8 -3.58 0.06 -4.58
N VAL A 9 -2.61 -0.74 -4.99
CA VAL A 9 -1.43 -0.99 -4.16
C VAL A 9 -0.66 0.31 -3.96
N ARG A 10 -0.47 1.06 -5.03
CA ARG A 10 0.25 2.33 -4.95
C ARG A 10 -0.51 3.32 -4.07
N GLU A 11 -1.83 3.37 -4.21
CA GLU A 11 -2.65 4.27 -3.41
C GLU A 11 -2.57 3.92 -1.93
N ALA A 12 -2.61 2.63 -1.61
CA ALA A 12 -2.48 2.19 -0.22
C ALA A 12 -1.14 2.62 0.36
N PHE A 13 -0.08 2.48 -0.42
CA PHE A 13 1.25 2.88 0.02
C PHE A 13 1.31 4.38 0.31
N VAL A 14 0.74 5.19 -0.58
CA VAL A 14 0.74 6.64 -0.40
C VAL A 14 -0.05 7.02 0.86
N LEU A 15 -1.21 6.40 1.07
CA LEU A 15 -2.01 6.69 2.25
C LEU A 15 -1.27 6.32 3.53
N ALA A 16 -0.53 5.23 3.51
CA ALA A 16 0.21 4.81 4.69
C ALA A 16 1.41 5.72 4.97
N GLN A 17 2.11 6.16 3.92
CA GLN A 17 3.34 6.91 4.08
C GLN A 17 3.11 8.41 4.24
N PHE A 18 2.22 8.97 3.45
CA PHE A 18 2.02 10.42 3.46
C PHE A 18 0.87 10.87 4.33
N GLU A 19 -0.20 10.09 4.38
CA GLU A 19 -1.35 10.42 5.22
C GLU A 19 -1.24 9.78 6.61
N GLU A 20 -0.35 8.83 6.76
CA GLU A 20 -0.14 8.12 8.04
C GLU A 20 -1.42 7.49 8.57
N LEU A 21 -2.24 6.99 7.67
CA LEU A 21 -3.48 6.34 8.05
C LEU A 21 -3.22 4.94 8.57
N SER A 22 -4.07 4.49 9.48
CA SER A 22 -3.99 3.11 9.95
C SER A 22 -4.54 2.17 8.87
N TYR A 23 -4.21 0.89 9.00
CA TYR A 23 -4.69 -0.11 8.04
C TYR A 23 -6.21 -0.11 7.93
N PRO A 24 -6.96 -0.10 9.04
CA PRO A 24 -8.42 -0.05 8.92
C PRO A 24 -8.93 1.18 8.18
N GLU A 25 -8.28 2.32 8.37
CA GLU A 25 -8.69 3.53 7.68
C GLU A 25 -8.40 3.43 6.19
N ILE A 26 -7.25 2.88 5.83
CA ILE A 26 -6.92 2.68 4.42
C ILE A 26 -7.92 1.73 3.78
N ALA A 27 -8.30 0.68 4.49
CA ALA A 27 -9.27 -0.28 3.98
C ALA A 27 -10.59 0.41 3.66
N GLN A 28 -11.03 1.31 4.53
CA GLN A 28 -12.26 2.06 4.29
C GLN A 28 -12.13 2.98 3.09
N ARG A 29 -11.01 3.66 2.99
CA ARG A 29 -10.79 4.59 1.88
C ARG A 29 -10.79 3.88 0.53
N LEU A 30 -10.20 2.70 0.49
CA LEU A 30 -10.07 1.96 -0.76
C LEU A 30 -11.25 1.02 -1.01
N GLY A 31 -12.11 0.83 -0.02
CA GLY A 31 -13.23 -0.08 -0.17
C GLY A 31 -12.82 -1.54 -0.23
N VAL A 32 -11.79 -1.92 0.52
CA VAL A 32 -11.27 -3.27 0.55
C VAL A 32 -11.18 -3.76 1.99
N SER A 33 -10.89 -5.05 2.17
CA SER A 33 -10.76 -5.61 3.50
C SER A 33 -9.42 -5.24 4.11
N LEU A 34 -9.33 -5.36 5.43
CA LEU A 34 -8.11 -5.08 6.16
C LEU A 34 -6.98 -5.99 5.67
N ARG A 35 -7.28 -7.26 5.44
CA ARG A 35 -6.28 -8.20 4.95
C ARG A 35 -5.74 -7.77 3.60
N THR A 36 -6.63 -7.26 2.74
CA THR A 36 -6.20 -6.79 1.42
C THR A 36 -5.24 -5.63 1.53
N VAL A 37 -5.51 -4.71 2.47
CA VAL A 37 -4.59 -3.59 2.71
C VAL A 37 -3.23 -4.11 3.15
N SER A 38 -3.21 -5.07 4.05
CA SER A 38 -1.97 -5.66 4.51
C SER A 38 -1.18 -6.25 3.35
N ASN A 39 -1.86 -6.97 2.45
CA ASN A 39 -1.22 -7.53 1.28
C ASN A 39 -0.68 -6.46 0.34
N TYR A 40 -1.46 -5.40 0.14
CA TYR A 40 -1.03 -4.29 -0.71
C TYR A 40 0.24 -3.66 -0.17
N LEU A 41 0.28 -3.39 1.12
CA LEU A 41 1.43 -2.73 1.73
C LEU A 41 2.66 -3.63 1.74
N THR A 42 2.45 -4.92 1.98
CA THR A 42 3.55 -5.87 1.93
C THR A 42 4.16 -5.89 0.53
N ARG A 43 3.32 -5.92 -0.50
CA ARG A 43 3.78 -5.92 -1.88
C ARG A 43 4.56 -4.65 -2.20
N ALA A 44 4.02 -3.51 -1.78
CA ALA A 44 4.68 -2.23 -2.03
C ALA A 44 6.03 -2.16 -1.34
N MET A 45 6.10 -2.65 -0.12
CA MET A 45 7.34 -2.64 0.64
C MET A 45 8.38 -3.56 0.02
N GLU A 46 7.97 -4.73 -0.42
CA GLU A 46 8.89 -5.66 -1.09
C GLU A 46 9.47 -5.03 -2.34
N HIS A 47 8.61 -4.37 -3.10
CA HIS A 47 9.07 -3.71 -4.32
C HIS A 47 10.08 -2.61 -4.01
N CYS A 48 9.80 -1.82 -3.00
CA CYS A 48 10.70 -0.73 -2.60
C CYS A 48 12.01 -1.27 -2.05
N CYS A 49 11.94 -2.34 -1.26
CA CYS A 49 13.16 -2.94 -0.72
C CYS A 49 14.07 -3.46 -1.80
N LEU A 50 13.49 -4.07 -2.85
CA LEU A 50 14.28 -4.56 -3.96
C LEU A 50 14.99 -3.41 -4.69
N VAL A 51 14.32 -2.28 -4.79
CA VAL A 51 14.91 -1.11 -5.43
C VAL A 51 16.03 -0.54 -4.58
N LEU A 52 15.84 -0.52 -3.28
CA LEU A 52 16.82 0.05 -2.36
C LEU A 52 18.00 -0.87 -2.10
N ALA A 53 17.77 -2.15 -2.21
CA ALA A 53 18.84 -3.12 -2.01
C ALA A 53 19.77 -3.18 -3.20
#